data_ed18c9480c2fc5be0c856af8f7be6297
#
_entry.id   ed18c9480c2fc5be0c856af8f7be6297
#
_cell.length_a   1.000
_cell.length_b   1.000
_cell.length_c   1.000
_cell.angle_alpha   90.00
_cell.angle_beta   90.00
_cell.angle_gamma   90.00
#
_symmetry.space_group_name_H-M   'P 1'
#
loop_
_entity.id
_entity.type
_entity.pdbx_description
1 polymer ?
#
loop_
_entity_poly.entity_id
_entity_poly.type
_entity_poly.pdbx_seq_one_letter_code
_entity_poly.pdbx_strand_id
1 'polypeptide(L)'
;MNDPVVSDQIEAFNRDGFIIVRGMLDSGEIDGLQRYAKGDSGLSDESYVRRDSSGAETRLALKNDLDDDCPYTAIVRSPRVAGLMGRLLGDEIYHYHHKMILKEPRVGGAWEWHQDYGYWYNFGCLYPDMGSCMIAVDRATRENGCLQVLRNSHLLGRIDHVQIGEQTGADPARTQAATERLELVYCELDPGDAVFFHSNLLHRSDRNNSDASRWSLICCYNTRHNDPVIRNGRHPNYSELEIWPDDRVRSLLTAHSV
;
A
#
# COMPACT_ATOMS: atom_id res chain seq x y z
N MET A 1 -2.95 10.52 -27.06
CA MET A 1 -2.93 9.13 -27.58
C MET A 1 -2.92 8.23 -26.34
N ASN A 2 -3.93 7.34 -26.19
CA ASN A 2 -3.91 6.38 -25.09
C ASN A 2 -2.82 5.36 -25.34
N ASP A 3 -1.89 5.24 -24.41
CA ASP A 3 -0.89 4.18 -24.41
C ASP A 3 -1.63 2.83 -24.21
N PRO A 4 -1.53 1.87 -25.14
CA PRO A 4 -2.23 0.58 -25.04
C PRO A 4 -1.92 -0.16 -23.73
N VAL A 5 -0.67 -0.10 -23.25
CA VAL A 5 -0.24 -0.75 -21.99
C VAL A 5 -1.00 -0.18 -20.79
N VAL A 6 -1.24 1.12 -20.77
CA VAL A 6 -2.00 1.78 -19.70
C VAL A 6 -3.48 1.41 -19.78
N SER A 7 -4.04 1.28 -21.00
CA SER A 7 -5.43 0.84 -21.18
C SER A 7 -5.65 -0.55 -20.59
N ASP A 8 -4.77 -1.51 -20.89
CA ASP A 8 -4.84 -2.87 -20.38
C ASP A 8 -4.70 -2.91 -18.84
N GLN A 9 -3.86 -2.04 -18.27
CA GLN A 9 -3.71 -1.91 -16.81
C GLN A 9 -4.99 -1.39 -16.15
N ILE A 10 -5.65 -0.39 -16.73
CA ILE A 10 -6.92 0.16 -16.23
C ILE A 10 -8.02 -0.91 -16.30
N GLU A 11 -8.13 -1.62 -17.41
CA GLU A 11 -9.10 -2.71 -17.57
C GLU A 11 -8.87 -3.82 -16.54
N ALA A 12 -7.61 -4.24 -16.32
CA ALA A 12 -7.25 -5.24 -15.32
C ALA A 12 -7.57 -4.76 -13.90
N PHE A 13 -7.22 -3.51 -13.56
CA PHE A 13 -7.52 -2.92 -12.25
C PHE A 13 -9.01 -2.87 -11.97
N ASN A 14 -9.82 -2.43 -12.94
CA ASN A 14 -11.27 -2.34 -12.81
C ASN A 14 -11.93 -3.73 -12.73
N ARG A 15 -11.38 -4.73 -13.41
CA ARG A 15 -11.88 -6.10 -13.39
C ARG A 15 -11.49 -6.82 -12.11
N ASP A 16 -10.19 -6.77 -11.74
CA ASP A 16 -9.60 -7.62 -10.70
C ASP A 16 -9.49 -6.93 -9.34
N GLY A 17 -9.52 -5.58 -9.32
CA GLY A 17 -9.32 -4.74 -8.14
C GLY A 17 -7.85 -4.49 -7.81
N PHE A 18 -6.91 -5.05 -8.60
CA PHE A 18 -5.47 -4.84 -8.44
C PHE A 18 -4.72 -5.13 -9.73
N ILE A 19 -3.49 -4.60 -9.81
CA ILE A 19 -2.49 -4.96 -10.82
C ILE A 19 -1.12 -5.09 -10.17
N ILE A 20 -0.27 -5.96 -10.73
CA ILE A 20 1.14 -6.06 -10.36
C ILE A 20 1.98 -5.45 -11.46
N VAL A 21 2.85 -4.52 -11.11
CA VAL A 21 3.81 -3.88 -12.01
C VAL A 21 5.21 -4.34 -11.63
N ARG A 22 5.85 -5.08 -12.51
CA ARG A 22 7.21 -5.58 -12.30
C ARG A 22 8.23 -4.50 -12.62
N GLY A 23 9.31 -4.43 -11.82
CA GLY A 23 10.39 -3.49 -12.03
C GLY A 23 9.95 -2.02 -11.98
N MET A 24 9.03 -1.67 -11.08
CA MET A 24 8.61 -0.28 -10.86
C MET A 24 9.80 0.61 -10.49
N LEU A 25 10.71 0.10 -9.68
CA LEU A 25 12.01 0.70 -9.40
C LEU A 25 13.09 -0.20 -10.01
N ASP A 26 14.09 0.40 -10.64
CA ASP A 26 15.25 -0.34 -11.13
C ASP A 26 16.21 -0.75 -10.00
N SER A 27 17.25 -1.51 -10.31
CA SER A 27 18.16 -2.05 -9.30
C SER A 27 18.88 -0.96 -8.51
N GLY A 28 19.28 0.15 -9.12
CA GLY A 28 19.94 1.26 -8.44
C GLY A 28 18.98 2.00 -7.50
N GLU A 29 17.75 2.21 -7.95
CA GLU A 29 16.71 2.88 -7.16
C GLU A 29 16.30 2.05 -5.94
N ILE A 30 16.11 0.74 -6.11
CA ILE A 30 15.74 -0.13 -5.00
C ILE A 30 16.88 -0.33 -4.02
N ASP A 31 18.12 -0.43 -4.48
CA ASP A 31 19.29 -0.50 -3.62
C ASP A 31 19.44 0.76 -2.76
N GLY A 32 19.18 1.94 -3.32
CA GLY A 32 19.18 3.20 -2.59
C GLY A 32 18.04 3.28 -1.57
N LEU A 33 16.82 2.90 -1.97
CA LEU A 33 15.68 2.85 -1.06
C LEU A 33 15.92 1.90 0.13
N GLN A 34 16.47 0.71 -0.14
CA GLN A 34 16.80 -0.26 0.92
C GLN A 34 17.81 0.29 1.91
N ARG A 35 18.88 0.91 1.44
CA ARG A 35 19.90 1.51 2.31
C ARG A 35 19.34 2.64 3.14
N TYR A 36 18.59 3.54 2.50
CA TYR A 36 17.94 4.62 3.21
C TYR A 36 17.00 4.09 4.30
N ALA A 37 16.08 3.18 3.94
CA ALA A 37 15.10 2.65 4.87
C ALA A 37 15.74 1.89 6.05
N LYS A 38 16.77 1.07 5.80
CA LYS A 38 17.44 0.28 6.84
C LYS A 38 18.42 1.12 7.68
N GLY A 39 18.85 2.28 7.17
CA GLY A 39 19.64 3.27 7.91
C GLY A 39 18.81 4.33 8.64
N ASP A 40 17.52 4.41 8.38
CA ASP A 40 16.63 5.42 8.95
C ASP A 40 16.23 5.05 10.39
N SER A 41 16.95 5.64 11.36
CA SER A 41 16.63 5.47 12.79
C SER A 41 15.24 6.04 13.15
N GLY A 42 14.74 7.04 12.41
CA GLY A 42 13.41 7.61 12.61
C GLY A 42 12.29 6.59 12.36
N LEU A 43 12.48 5.63 11.45
CA LEU A 43 11.49 4.56 11.26
C LEU A 43 11.26 3.72 12.52
N SER A 44 12.31 3.47 13.30
CA SER A 44 12.18 2.72 14.56
C SER A 44 11.45 3.53 15.62
N ASP A 45 11.81 4.82 15.75
CA ASP A 45 11.30 5.71 16.79
C ASP A 45 9.84 6.14 16.54
N GLU A 46 9.47 6.34 15.28
CA GLU A 46 8.12 6.74 14.85
C GLU A 46 7.18 5.54 14.62
N SER A 47 7.71 4.30 14.65
CA SER A 47 6.90 3.12 14.41
C SER A 47 6.07 2.74 15.63
N TYR A 48 4.86 2.26 15.36
CA TYR A 48 4.03 1.62 16.37
C TYR A 48 3.78 0.16 16.01
N VAL A 49 3.51 -0.63 17.04
CA VAL A 49 3.32 -2.07 16.95
C VAL A 49 1.84 -2.39 16.75
N ARG A 50 1.56 -3.33 15.86
CA ARG A 50 0.27 -4.01 15.74
C ARG A 50 0.45 -5.48 16.02
N ARG A 51 -0.38 -6.05 16.91
CA ARG A 51 -0.36 -7.49 17.22
C ARG A 51 -1.45 -8.20 16.47
N ASP A 52 -1.12 -9.38 15.94
CA ASP A 52 -2.10 -10.30 15.39
C ASP A 52 -2.82 -11.08 16.50
N SER A 53 -3.79 -11.92 16.13
CA SER A 53 -4.55 -12.75 17.07
C SER A 53 -3.71 -13.76 17.87
N SER A 54 -2.46 -14.02 17.47
CA SER A 54 -1.49 -14.86 18.18
C SER A 54 -0.53 -14.06 19.07
N GLY A 55 -0.60 -12.73 19.04
CA GLY A 55 0.31 -11.83 19.76
C GLY A 55 1.61 -11.51 19.02
N ALA A 56 1.79 -11.99 17.78
CA ALA A 56 2.97 -11.66 16.98
C ALA A 56 2.89 -10.21 16.46
N GLU A 57 4.04 -9.54 16.45
CA GLU A 57 4.12 -8.10 16.23
C GLU A 57 4.52 -7.74 14.81
N THR A 58 3.84 -6.77 14.21
CA THR A 58 4.29 -6.06 13.02
C THR A 58 4.47 -4.60 13.36
N ARG A 59 5.60 -4.01 12.97
CA ARG A 59 5.84 -2.59 13.11
C ARG A 59 5.42 -1.85 11.84
N LEU A 60 4.87 -0.67 12.03
CA LEU A 60 4.60 0.23 10.92
C LEU A 60 4.88 1.69 11.33
N ALA A 61 5.50 2.44 10.42
CA ALA A 61 5.67 3.88 10.51
C ALA A 61 4.74 4.53 9.47
N LEU A 62 3.82 5.39 9.92
CA LEU A 62 2.86 6.08 9.08
C LEU A 62 3.19 7.57 9.06
N LYS A 63 3.23 8.17 7.87
CA LYS A 63 3.48 9.59 7.66
C LYS A 63 2.40 10.22 6.78
N ASN A 64 1.95 11.39 7.20
CA ASN A 64 1.02 12.23 6.43
C ASN A 64 1.76 13.34 5.68
N ASP A 65 2.93 13.74 6.16
CA ASP A 65 3.73 14.83 5.59
C ASP A 65 4.67 14.32 4.50
N LEU A 66 5.05 15.22 3.59
CA LEU A 66 5.94 14.96 2.47
C LEU A 66 7.15 15.88 2.57
N ASP A 67 8.30 15.33 2.94
CA ASP A 67 9.57 16.02 3.04
C ASP A 67 10.30 16.01 1.68
N ASP A 68 10.72 17.15 1.18
CA ASP A 68 11.26 17.29 -0.19
C ASP A 68 12.56 16.52 -0.47
N ASP A 69 13.35 16.21 0.55
CA ASP A 69 14.61 15.47 0.42
C ASP A 69 14.50 14.00 0.86
N CYS A 70 13.27 13.49 0.99
CA CYS A 70 13.01 12.14 1.46
C CYS A 70 12.76 11.18 0.29
N PRO A 71 13.47 10.03 0.18
CA PRO A 71 13.22 9.00 -0.81
C PRO A 71 11.79 8.46 -0.82
N TYR A 72 11.12 8.39 0.34
CA TYR A 72 9.72 7.96 0.39
C TYR A 72 8.81 8.97 -0.31
N THR A 73 9.03 10.27 -0.07
CA THR A 73 8.32 11.36 -0.76
C THR A 73 8.57 11.33 -2.27
N ALA A 74 9.80 11.06 -2.70
CA ALA A 74 10.12 10.94 -4.11
C ALA A 74 9.27 9.86 -4.79
N ILE A 75 9.07 8.72 -4.13
CA ILE A 75 8.20 7.64 -4.60
C ILE A 75 6.73 8.08 -4.63
N VAL A 76 6.25 8.71 -3.55
CA VAL A 76 4.87 9.22 -3.46
C VAL A 76 4.57 10.22 -4.58
N ARG A 77 5.54 11.06 -4.98
CA ARG A 77 5.41 12.08 -6.03
C ARG A 77 5.81 11.57 -7.42
N SER A 78 6.20 10.28 -7.53
CA SER A 78 6.67 9.71 -8.80
C SER A 78 5.56 9.66 -9.85
N PRO A 79 5.84 10.03 -11.12
CA PRO A 79 4.91 9.84 -12.22
C PRO A 79 4.58 8.37 -12.47
N ARG A 80 5.50 7.46 -12.11
CA ARG A 80 5.30 6.01 -12.21
C ARG A 80 4.30 5.51 -11.17
N VAL A 81 4.26 6.10 -9.97
CA VAL A 81 3.37 5.70 -8.88
C VAL A 81 2.10 6.56 -8.86
N ALA A 82 2.21 7.86 -8.53
CA ALA A 82 1.04 8.75 -8.48
C ALA A 82 0.41 8.94 -9.86
N GLY A 83 1.21 9.11 -10.91
CA GLY A 83 0.70 9.28 -12.27
C GLY A 83 -0.07 8.05 -12.76
N LEU A 84 0.37 6.82 -12.42
CA LEU A 84 -0.41 5.61 -12.74
C LEU A 84 -1.66 5.53 -11.86
N MET A 85 -1.55 5.78 -10.54
CA MET A 85 -2.71 5.72 -9.64
C MET A 85 -3.83 6.66 -10.08
N GLY A 86 -3.52 7.91 -10.48
CA GLY A 86 -4.52 8.85 -10.99
C GLY A 86 -5.23 8.32 -12.24
N ARG A 87 -4.52 7.63 -13.14
CA ARG A 87 -5.14 6.98 -14.30
C ARG A 87 -6.01 5.78 -13.93
N LEU A 88 -5.59 4.98 -12.94
CA LEU A 88 -6.36 3.84 -12.46
C LEU A 88 -7.67 4.27 -11.77
N LEU A 89 -7.63 5.37 -11.01
CA LEU A 89 -8.80 5.92 -10.32
C LEU A 89 -9.64 6.87 -11.20
N GLY A 90 -9.09 7.32 -12.35
CA GLY A 90 -9.81 8.15 -13.32
C GLY A 90 -10.08 9.58 -12.86
N ASP A 91 -9.35 10.09 -11.87
CA ASP A 91 -9.53 11.44 -11.33
C ASP A 91 -8.19 12.04 -10.87
N GLU A 92 -8.20 13.33 -10.56
CA GLU A 92 -7.12 14.01 -9.86
C GLU A 92 -7.00 13.42 -8.45
N ILE A 93 -5.76 13.06 -8.07
CA ILE A 93 -5.48 12.43 -6.79
C ILE A 93 -4.61 13.31 -5.91
N TYR A 94 -4.66 13.06 -4.61
CA TYR A 94 -3.75 13.65 -3.65
C TYR A 94 -3.20 12.58 -2.69
N HIS A 95 -2.07 12.90 -2.06
CA HIS A 95 -1.46 12.03 -1.06
C HIS A 95 -2.33 11.96 0.18
N TYR A 96 -2.78 10.75 0.54
CA TYR A 96 -3.59 10.53 1.73
C TYR A 96 -2.73 10.19 2.94
N HIS A 97 -1.81 9.26 2.79
CA HIS A 97 -0.69 8.96 3.68
C HIS A 97 0.26 7.98 3.00
N HIS A 98 1.46 7.80 3.56
CA HIS A 98 2.30 6.66 3.24
C HIS A 98 2.78 5.96 4.51
N LYS A 99 3.13 4.70 4.39
CA LYS A 99 3.54 3.88 5.54
C LYS A 99 4.59 2.86 5.13
N MET A 100 5.59 2.66 6.01
CA MET A 100 6.53 1.56 5.91
C MET A 100 6.03 0.42 6.81
N ILE A 101 5.89 -0.77 6.25
CA ILE A 101 5.55 -1.99 6.99
C ILE A 101 6.82 -2.80 7.18
N LEU A 102 7.15 -3.10 8.43
CA LEU A 102 8.37 -3.78 8.83
C LEU A 102 8.01 -5.17 9.39
N LYS A 103 8.04 -6.19 8.53
CA LYS A 103 7.91 -7.59 8.96
C LYS A 103 9.28 -8.20 9.15
N GLU A 104 9.71 -8.26 10.40
CA GLU A 104 10.98 -8.86 10.77
C GLU A 104 10.95 -10.39 10.66
N PRO A 105 12.13 -11.03 10.45
CA PRO A 105 12.25 -12.49 10.37
C PRO A 105 11.65 -13.17 11.61
N ARG A 106 10.85 -14.22 11.41
CA ARG A 106 10.26 -15.05 12.45
C ARG A 106 9.31 -14.33 13.44
N VAL A 107 9.32 -13.00 13.49
CA VAL A 107 8.55 -12.18 14.45
C VAL A 107 7.36 -11.51 13.81
N GLY A 108 7.49 -11.07 12.54
CA GLY A 108 6.47 -10.28 11.84
C GLY A 108 5.10 -10.95 11.83
N GLY A 109 4.12 -10.36 12.52
CA GLY A 109 2.76 -10.87 12.69
C GLY A 109 1.92 -10.82 11.42
N ALA A 110 0.78 -11.51 11.45
CA ALA A 110 -0.22 -11.47 10.39
C ALA A 110 -0.94 -10.12 10.36
N TRP A 111 -1.52 -9.80 9.22
CA TRP A 111 -2.49 -8.72 9.08
C TRP A 111 -3.81 -9.35 8.66
N GLU A 112 -4.86 -9.13 9.46
CA GLU A 112 -6.17 -9.74 9.25
C GLU A 112 -6.83 -9.25 7.96
N TRP A 113 -7.80 -10.02 7.42
CA TRP A 113 -8.57 -9.60 6.26
C TRP A 113 -9.25 -8.26 6.49
N HIS A 114 -9.01 -7.32 5.61
CA HIS A 114 -9.57 -5.98 5.68
C HIS A 114 -9.71 -5.33 4.30
N GLN A 115 -10.44 -4.26 4.26
CA GLN A 115 -10.46 -3.27 3.18
C GLN A 115 -9.89 -1.97 3.76
N ASP A 116 -8.98 -1.32 3.05
CA ASP A 116 -8.49 0.01 3.48
C ASP A 116 -9.66 0.99 3.65
N TYR A 117 -10.63 0.95 2.74
CA TYR A 117 -11.85 1.78 2.80
C TYR A 117 -12.71 1.49 4.04
N GLY A 118 -12.63 0.32 4.62
CA GLY A 118 -13.31 0.01 5.89
C GLY A 118 -12.88 0.92 7.04
N TYR A 119 -11.64 1.40 7.01
CA TYR A 119 -11.13 2.42 7.95
C TYR A 119 -11.44 3.83 7.46
N TRP A 120 -11.18 4.12 6.18
CA TRP A 120 -11.22 5.47 5.62
C TRP A 120 -12.63 6.03 5.51
N TYR A 121 -13.63 5.18 5.35
CA TYR A 121 -15.03 5.54 5.49
C TYR A 121 -15.33 6.20 6.85
N ASN A 122 -14.81 5.63 7.93
CA ASN A 122 -14.99 6.17 9.28
C ASN A 122 -14.20 7.48 9.50
N PHE A 123 -13.27 7.81 8.62
CA PHE A 123 -12.52 9.08 8.62
C PHE A 123 -13.15 10.14 7.71
N GLY A 124 -14.29 9.83 7.10
CA GLY A 124 -15.09 10.78 6.35
C GLY A 124 -14.98 10.69 4.84
N CYS A 125 -14.28 9.72 4.28
CA CYS A 125 -14.29 9.44 2.84
C CYS A 125 -15.61 8.77 2.48
N LEU A 126 -16.44 9.41 1.63
CA LEU A 126 -17.78 8.89 1.29
C LEU A 126 -17.73 7.77 0.24
N TYR A 127 -16.75 7.83 -0.66
CA TYR A 127 -16.62 6.90 -1.78
C TYR A 127 -15.36 6.06 -1.64
N PRO A 128 -15.34 4.84 -2.18
CA PRO A 128 -14.15 3.98 -2.19
C PRO A 128 -13.15 4.37 -3.30
N ASP A 129 -13.24 5.57 -3.86
CA ASP A 129 -12.43 6.05 -4.97
C ASP A 129 -11.04 6.46 -4.49
N MET A 130 -10.38 5.49 -3.91
CA MET A 130 -9.05 5.56 -3.29
C MET A 130 -8.26 4.32 -3.67
N GLY A 131 -6.94 4.43 -3.64
CA GLY A 131 -6.08 3.31 -3.96
C GLY A 131 -4.75 3.35 -3.22
N SER A 132 -4.15 2.18 -3.10
CA SER A 132 -2.85 1.98 -2.49
C SER A 132 -1.87 1.38 -3.51
N CYS A 133 -0.63 1.87 -3.49
CA CYS A 133 0.50 1.27 -4.19
C CYS A 133 1.46 0.71 -3.14
N MET A 134 1.62 -0.61 -3.08
CA MET A 134 2.60 -1.27 -2.22
C MET A 134 3.83 -1.67 -3.04
N ILE A 135 4.99 -1.14 -2.68
CA ILE A 135 6.28 -1.43 -3.29
C ILE A 135 7.05 -2.37 -2.37
N ALA A 136 7.55 -3.46 -2.93
CA ALA A 136 8.41 -4.38 -2.22
C ALA A 136 9.80 -3.76 -2.02
N VAL A 137 10.14 -3.44 -0.78
CA VAL A 137 11.50 -3.03 -0.39
C VAL A 137 12.38 -4.27 -0.25
N ASP A 138 11.89 -5.29 0.43
CA ASP A 138 12.48 -6.62 0.47
C ASP A 138 11.65 -7.57 -0.41
N ARG A 139 12.24 -8.68 -0.81
CA ARG A 139 11.52 -9.74 -1.53
C ARG A 139 10.33 -10.23 -0.72
N ALA A 140 9.16 -10.28 -1.33
CA ALA A 140 7.93 -10.78 -0.72
C ALA A 140 7.57 -12.14 -1.28
N THR A 141 7.47 -13.14 -0.41
CA THR A 141 7.13 -14.54 -0.72
C THR A 141 5.99 -15.01 0.17
N ARG A 142 5.41 -16.15 -0.14
CA ARG A 142 4.39 -16.77 0.73
C ARG A 142 4.93 -17.03 2.12
N GLU A 143 6.17 -17.50 2.22
CA GLU A 143 6.80 -17.86 3.48
C GLU A 143 7.03 -16.67 4.41
N ASN A 144 7.40 -15.49 3.86
CA ASN A 144 7.60 -14.27 4.66
C ASN A 144 6.35 -13.37 4.76
N GLY A 145 5.19 -13.87 4.33
CA GLY A 145 3.91 -13.20 4.47
C GLY A 145 3.70 -12.09 3.42
N CYS A 146 3.85 -12.41 2.14
CA CYS A 146 3.47 -11.50 1.05
C CYS A 146 2.00 -11.10 1.14
N LEU A 147 1.63 -10.03 0.45
CA LEU A 147 0.23 -9.60 0.34
C LEU A 147 -0.60 -10.70 -0.32
N GLN A 148 -1.77 -10.96 0.24
CA GLN A 148 -2.81 -11.83 -0.31
C GLN A 148 -4.04 -10.99 -0.60
N VAL A 149 -4.62 -11.17 -1.77
CA VAL A 149 -5.82 -10.46 -2.19
C VAL A 149 -6.89 -11.45 -2.68
N LEU A 150 -8.15 -11.09 -2.50
CA LEU A 150 -9.24 -11.80 -3.16
C LEU A 150 -9.60 -11.05 -4.45
N ARG A 151 -9.33 -11.67 -5.60
CA ARG A 151 -9.64 -11.10 -6.92
C ARG A 151 -11.12 -10.74 -7.01
N ASN A 152 -11.45 -9.58 -7.55
CA ASN A 152 -12.81 -9.03 -7.71
C ASN A 152 -13.52 -8.64 -6.40
N SER A 153 -12.91 -8.79 -5.23
CA SER A 153 -13.57 -8.49 -3.96
C SER A 153 -13.89 -7.01 -3.75
N HIS A 154 -13.26 -6.10 -4.50
CA HIS A 154 -13.59 -4.68 -4.47
C HIS A 154 -15.03 -4.40 -4.93
N LEU A 155 -15.61 -5.30 -5.75
CA LEU A 155 -17.00 -5.22 -6.22
C LEU A 155 -18.03 -5.62 -5.17
N LEU A 156 -17.62 -6.18 -4.04
CA LEU A 156 -18.53 -6.53 -2.93
C LEU A 156 -19.06 -5.31 -2.18
N GLY A 157 -18.51 -4.13 -2.46
CA GLY A 157 -18.76 -2.93 -1.68
C GLY A 157 -18.04 -2.94 -0.33
N ARG A 158 -18.34 -1.97 0.53
CA ARG A 158 -17.75 -1.87 1.86
C ARG A 158 -18.33 -2.96 2.78
N ILE A 159 -17.43 -3.70 3.41
CA ILE A 159 -17.76 -4.65 4.47
C ILE A 159 -17.53 -3.98 5.83
N ASP A 160 -18.45 -4.18 6.77
CA ASP A 160 -18.26 -3.66 8.13
C ASP A 160 -17.00 -4.26 8.77
N HIS A 161 -16.24 -3.38 9.44
CA HIS A 161 -15.04 -3.79 10.16
C HIS A 161 -15.34 -3.95 11.65
N VAL A 162 -14.85 -5.04 12.22
CA VAL A 162 -15.05 -5.42 13.62
C VAL A 162 -13.70 -5.67 14.29
N GLN A 163 -13.70 -5.71 15.62
CA GLN A 163 -12.52 -6.05 16.39
C GLN A 163 -12.18 -7.53 16.23
N ILE A 164 -10.95 -7.85 15.83
CA ILE A 164 -10.39 -9.20 15.70
C ILE A 164 -9.08 -9.24 16.48
N GLY A 165 -9.10 -9.75 17.71
CA GLY A 165 -7.96 -9.61 18.63
C GLY A 165 -7.65 -8.13 18.91
N GLU A 166 -6.40 -7.72 18.70
CA GLU A 166 -5.98 -6.32 18.81
C GLU A 166 -6.10 -5.53 17.48
N GLN A 167 -6.48 -6.20 16.39
CA GLN A 167 -6.67 -5.58 15.08
C GLN A 167 -8.15 -5.31 14.81
N THR A 168 -8.40 -4.42 13.88
CA THR A 168 -9.72 -4.23 13.27
C THR A 168 -9.67 -4.84 11.87
N GLY A 169 -10.63 -5.67 11.52
CA GLY A 169 -10.70 -6.35 10.22
C GLY A 169 -12.13 -6.44 9.71
N ALA A 170 -12.28 -6.87 8.47
CA ALA A 170 -13.58 -7.08 7.86
C ALA A 170 -14.34 -8.21 8.57
N ASP A 171 -15.67 -8.10 8.65
CA ASP A 171 -16.54 -9.08 9.30
C ASP A 171 -16.16 -10.51 8.90
N PRO A 172 -15.87 -11.41 9.86
CA PRO A 172 -15.37 -12.75 9.58
C PRO A 172 -16.34 -13.61 8.76
N ALA A 173 -17.65 -13.49 8.98
CA ALA A 173 -18.64 -14.27 8.25
C ALA A 173 -18.70 -13.84 6.78
N ARG A 174 -18.63 -12.53 6.53
CA ARG A 174 -18.56 -11.98 5.16
C ARG A 174 -17.24 -12.36 4.48
N THR A 175 -16.14 -12.27 5.20
CA THR A 175 -14.81 -12.65 4.70
C THR A 175 -14.75 -14.13 4.34
N GLN A 176 -15.27 -15.03 5.20
CA GLN A 176 -15.34 -16.46 4.91
C GLN A 176 -16.16 -16.72 3.65
N ALA A 177 -17.35 -16.13 3.54
CA ALA A 177 -18.19 -16.28 2.36
C ALA A 177 -17.52 -15.79 1.07
N ALA A 178 -16.69 -14.74 1.15
CA ALA A 178 -15.89 -14.24 0.04
C ALA A 178 -14.75 -15.20 -0.33
N THR A 179 -14.00 -15.72 0.65
CA THR A 179 -12.89 -16.66 0.41
C THR A 179 -13.34 -17.99 -0.20
N GLU A 180 -14.58 -18.42 0.07
CA GLU A 180 -15.16 -19.62 -0.53
C GLU A 180 -15.54 -19.44 -2.02
N ARG A 181 -15.66 -18.22 -2.51
CA ARG A 181 -16.19 -17.90 -3.84
C ARG A 181 -15.21 -17.21 -4.76
N LEU A 182 -14.25 -16.47 -4.20
CA LEU A 182 -13.33 -15.64 -4.96
C LEU A 182 -11.92 -16.26 -4.97
N GLU A 183 -11.20 -16.01 -6.04
CA GLU A 183 -9.83 -16.48 -6.21
C GLU A 183 -8.88 -15.77 -5.23
N LEU A 184 -8.15 -16.57 -4.44
CA LEU A 184 -7.06 -16.09 -3.61
C LEU A 184 -5.78 -15.96 -4.43
N VAL A 185 -5.22 -14.74 -4.49
CA VAL A 185 -3.98 -14.46 -5.18
C VAL A 185 -2.91 -14.04 -4.18
N TYR A 186 -1.73 -14.69 -4.27
CA TYR A 186 -0.53 -14.31 -3.54
C TYR A 186 0.30 -13.34 -4.37
N CYS A 187 0.45 -12.11 -3.91
CA CYS A 187 1.28 -11.11 -4.56
C CYS A 187 2.75 -11.30 -4.17
N GLU A 188 3.40 -12.31 -4.75
CA GLU A 188 4.84 -12.51 -4.59
C GLU A 188 5.58 -11.49 -5.46
N LEU A 189 6.49 -10.72 -4.85
CA LEU A 189 7.17 -9.58 -5.45
C LEU A 189 8.68 -9.68 -5.24
N ASP A 190 9.44 -9.37 -6.29
CA ASP A 190 10.87 -9.07 -6.14
C ASP A 190 11.05 -7.63 -5.65
N PRO A 191 12.21 -7.27 -5.04
CA PRO A 191 12.48 -5.90 -4.65
C PRO A 191 12.33 -4.94 -5.83
N GLY A 192 11.61 -3.84 -5.64
CA GLY A 192 11.30 -2.88 -6.71
C GLY A 192 10.03 -3.17 -7.50
N ASP A 193 9.40 -4.33 -7.35
CA ASP A 193 8.05 -4.58 -7.88
C ASP A 193 6.99 -3.84 -7.06
N ALA A 194 5.85 -3.56 -7.67
CA ALA A 194 4.73 -2.90 -7.00
C ALA A 194 3.40 -3.61 -7.27
N VAL A 195 2.49 -3.53 -6.31
CA VAL A 195 1.08 -3.87 -6.51
C VAL A 195 0.23 -2.64 -6.24
N PHE A 196 -0.62 -2.29 -7.21
CA PHE A 196 -1.64 -1.25 -7.09
C PHE A 196 -2.96 -1.94 -6.79
N PHE A 197 -3.70 -1.46 -5.80
CA PHE A 197 -4.96 -2.07 -5.42
C PHE A 197 -5.99 -1.05 -4.95
N HIS A 198 -7.24 -1.36 -5.26
CA HIS A 198 -8.41 -0.56 -4.93
C HIS A 198 -8.69 -0.62 -3.42
N SER A 199 -9.14 0.48 -2.83
CA SER A 199 -9.40 0.60 -1.38
C SER A 199 -10.41 -0.41 -0.82
N ASN A 200 -11.35 -0.88 -1.64
CA ASN A 200 -12.32 -1.93 -1.28
C ASN A 200 -11.83 -3.36 -1.51
N LEU A 201 -10.62 -3.57 -2.05
CA LEU A 201 -10.09 -4.91 -2.24
C LEU A 201 -9.87 -5.58 -0.88
N LEU A 202 -10.47 -6.75 -0.65
CA LEU A 202 -10.15 -7.58 0.51
C LEU A 202 -8.72 -8.09 0.38
N HIS A 203 -7.92 -7.76 1.39
CA HIS A 203 -6.52 -8.18 1.43
C HIS A 203 -6.06 -8.48 2.86
N ARG A 204 -5.00 -9.27 2.95
CA ARG A 204 -4.35 -9.66 4.21
C ARG A 204 -2.88 -9.99 3.97
N SER A 205 -2.17 -10.35 5.03
CA SER A 205 -0.85 -10.97 4.93
C SER A 205 -0.61 -11.92 6.09
N ASP A 206 -0.01 -13.08 5.81
CA ASP A 206 0.36 -14.04 6.85
C ASP A 206 1.58 -13.56 7.65
N ARG A 207 1.91 -14.31 8.69
CA ARG A 207 3.13 -14.10 9.50
C ARG A 207 4.38 -14.32 8.65
N ASN A 208 5.46 -13.68 9.06
CA ASN A 208 6.77 -13.98 8.50
C ASN A 208 7.36 -15.20 9.19
N ASN A 209 7.34 -16.34 8.51
CA ASN A 209 7.90 -17.62 8.97
C ASN A 209 9.30 -17.90 8.41
N SER A 210 9.89 -16.93 7.69
CA SER A 210 11.21 -17.05 7.07
C SER A 210 12.32 -16.39 7.91
N ASP A 211 13.55 -16.60 7.49
CA ASP A 211 14.75 -15.95 8.08
C ASP A 211 15.08 -14.60 7.41
N ALA A 212 14.27 -14.15 6.45
CA ALA A 212 14.42 -12.88 5.74
C ALA A 212 13.35 -11.86 6.16
N SER A 213 13.71 -10.57 6.26
CA SER A 213 12.75 -9.50 6.46
C SER A 213 11.82 -9.33 5.24
N ARG A 214 10.66 -8.74 5.47
CA ARG A 214 9.74 -8.33 4.40
C ARG A 214 9.25 -6.91 4.65
N TRP A 215 10.04 -5.94 4.25
CA TRP A 215 9.68 -4.54 4.31
C TRP A 215 8.96 -4.10 3.04
N SER A 216 7.98 -3.24 3.18
CA SER A 216 7.24 -2.67 2.06
C SER A 216 6.82 -1.23 2.33
N LEU A 217 6.97 -0.37 1.32
CA LEU A 217 6.46 0.99 1.33
C LEU A 217 5.07 1.00 0.68
N ILE A 218 4.07 1.54 1.39
CA ILE A 218 2.71 1.67 0.88
C ILE A 218 2.36 3.15 0.77
N CYS A 219 2.05 3.59 -0.46
CA CYS A 219 1.60 4.94 -0.77
C CYS A 219 0.08 4.91 -1.02
N CYS A 220 -0.69 5.65 -0.23
CA CYS A 220 -2.14 5.70 -0.31
C CYS A 220 -2.59 7.05 -0.87
N TYR A 221 -3.54 7.00 -1.80
CA TYR A 221 -4.05 8.18 -2.49
C TYR A 221 -5.57 8.24 -2.41
N ASN A 222 -6.09 9.45 -2.31
CA ASN A 222 -7.51 9.72 -2.42
C ASN A 222 -7.78 10.58 -3.67
N THR A 223 -8.97 10.46 -4.23
CA THR A 223 -9.40 11.34 -5.33
C THR A 223 -9.89 12.69 -4.77
N ARG A 224 -9.76 13.73 -5.59
CA ARG A 224 -10.14 15.09 -5.19
C ARG A 224 -11.62 15.21 -4.85
N HIS A 225 -12.50 14.57 -5.63
CA HIS A 225 -13.94 14.62 -5.37
C HIS A 225 -14.36 13.90 -4.07
N ASN A 226 -13.51 13.00 -3.55
CA ASN A 226 -13.75 12.23 -2.34
C ASN A 226 -13.05 12.84 -1.11
N ASP A 227 -12.81 14.16 -1.11
CA ASP A 227 -12.24 14.87 0.05
C ASP A 227 -13.06 14.56 1.31
N PRO A 228 -12.42 14.16 2.45
CA PRO A 228 -13.14 13.76 3.65
C PRO A 228 -14.10 14.84 4.15
N VAL A 229 -15.36 14.46 4.43
CA VAL A 229 -16.36 15.36 4.99
C VAL A 229 -16.14 15.63 6.49
N ILE A 230 -15.39 14.75 7.16
CA ILE A 230 -14.99 14.92 8.56
C ILE A 230 -13.62 15.60 8.60
N ARG A 231 -13.58 16.85 9.07
CA ARG A 231 -12.34 17.64 9.14
C ARG A 231 -11.73 17.60 10.53
N ASN A 232 -11.39 16.40 11.00
CA ASN A 232 -10.87 16.19 12.36
C ASN A 232 -9.34 16.10 12.45
N GLY A 233 -8.63 16.31 11.36
CA GLY A 233 -7.18 16.36 11.32
C GLY A 233 -6.46 15.00 11.39
N ARG A 234 -7.16 13.87 11.40
CA ARG A 234 -6.51 12.56 11.44
C ARG A 234 -5.83 12.18 10.13
N HIS A 235 -6.44 12.56 9.02
CA HIS A 235 -5.87 12.42 7.68
C HIS A 235 -6.06 13.73 6.92
N PRO A 236 -5.17 14.05 5.97
CA PRO A 236 -5.22 15.31 5.26
C PRO A 236 -6.48 15.43 4.41
N ASN A 237 -7.02 16.63 4.34
CA ASN A 237 -7.94 17.03 3.29
C ASN A 237 -7.17 17.22 1.99
N TYR A 238 -7.91 17.36 0.91
CA TYR A 238 -7.33 17.59 -0.41
C TYR A 238 -6.28 18.73 -0.36
N SER A 239 -5.13 18.40 -0.91
CA SER A 239 -4.08 19.36 -1.29
C SER A 239 -3.47 18.89 -2.61
N GLU A 240 -3.18 19.82 -3.50
CA GLU A 240 -2.59 19.49 -4.80
C GLU A 240 -1.28 18.71 -4.60
N LEU A 241 -1.18 17.56 -5.27
CA LEU A 241 0.03 16.74 -5.25
C LEU A 241 0.91 17.12 -6.45
N GLU A 242 2.02 17.79 -6.18
CA GLU A 242 3.04 18.03 -7.19
C GLU A 242 3.68 16.69 -7.61
N ILE A 243 3.53 16.34 -8.89
CA ILE A 243 4.24 15.19 -9.48
C ILE A 243 5.63 15.63 -9.92
N TRP A 244 6.65 14.99 -9.43
CA TRP A 244 8.03 15.32 -9.75
C TRP A 244 8.47 14.70 -11.08
N PRO A 245 9.41 15.35 -11.80
CA PRO A 245 10.07 14.73 -12.93
C PRO A 245 10.78 13.42 -12.51
N ASP A 246 10.77 12.42 -13.37
CA ASP A 246 11.32 11.08 -13.07
C ASP A 246 12.83 11.11 -12.79
N ASP A 247 13.58 12.01 -13.41
CA ASP A 247 15.00 12.22 -13.15
C ASP A 247 15.29 12.73 -11.72
N ARG A 248 14.42 13.61 -11.18
CA ARG A 248 14.50 14.04 -9.77
C ARG A 248 14.24 12.86 -8.83
N VAL A 249 13.22 12.05 -9.12
CA VAL A 249 12.90 10.85 -8.33
C VAL A 249 14.08 9.89 -8.32
N ARG A 250 14.65 9.58 -9.49
CA ARG A 250 15.82 8.72 -9.64
C ARG A 250 17.03 9.26 -8.88
N SER A 251 17.30 10.55 -9.00
CA SER A 251 18.42 11.19 -8.32
C SER A 251 18.34 11.03 -6.81
N LEU A 252 17.17 11.24 -6.21
CA LEU A 252 16.98 11.08 -4.76
C LEU A 252 17.10 9.62 -4.32
N LEU A 253 16.54 8.69 -5.07
CA LEU A 253 16.62 7.27 -4.75
C LEU A 253 18.07 6.76 -4.85
N THR A 254 18.79 7.14 -5.92
CA THR A 254 20.16 6.67 -6.15
C THR A 254 21.22 7.40 -5.33
N ALA A 255 20.94 8.57 -4.76
CA ALA A 255 21.85 9.28 -3.87
C ALA A 255 22.32 8.43 -2.68
N HIS A 256 21.56 7.45 -2.28
CA HIS A 256 21.85 6.51 -1.20
C HIS A 256 22.40 5.16 -1.71
N SER A 257 22.73 5.04 -3.01
CA SER A 257 23.16 3.77 -3.64
C SER A 257 24.66 3.45 -3.51
N VAL A 258 25.47 4.30 -2.85
CA VAL A 258 26.95 4.13 -2.74
C VAL A 258 27.37 3.78 -1.33
#